data_519976cbd29fe6504192dd8e4f8dbe9d
#
_entry.id   519976cbd29fe6504192dd8e4f8dbe9d
#
_cell.length_a   1.000
_cell.length_b   1.000
_cell.length_c   1.000
_cell.angle_alpha   90.00
_cell.angle_beta   90.00
_cell.angle_gamma   90.00
#
_symmetry.space_group_name_H-M   'P 1'
#
loop_
_entity.id
_entity.type
_entity.pdbx_description
1 polymer ?
#
loop_
_entity_poly.entity_id
_entity_poly.type
_entity_poly.pdbx_seq_one_letter_code
_entity_poly.pdbx_strand_id
1 'polypeptide(L)'
;MHSKNLTLLTDLYELTMMQGYYDKQDNPTVIFDVFYRSNPFSSGYAIAAGLEQVIEYVKNLNFSYDDVDYLRSLHIFSEDFLQYLSGYHFTGSIYAIPEGSLIFPKEPILKVVAPIMEAQLVETAILNILNHQCLIATKSSRIVYAAGDTGVMEFGLRRAQGPDAGTYGARAAVIGGCDGTSNVLAGKCFDIPILGTHAHSWIMSFDDEYSAFRAYADLYPDSCTLLVDTYDTLRSGVPNAIRVFEELREEGHMPKHYGIRLDSGDLAYLTKKARMMLNDAGFPDAVIAASGDLDENLITSLKSQGAPITSWGVGTKLITSADCPAFGGVYKLAASKPKGADEFTAKIKISENPAKITNPGNKTIYRIYGKEDGKIRGDLICLVGEEYNEADDLTIFDPQATWKKSTLAGGTYTLRELLVPIFIKGQCFYESPSVMDIRSYCKDELNTLWDESRRLVNPQEVYVDLSMPLYKLKHELLDANHKK
;
A
#
# COMPACT_ATOMS: atom_id res chain seq x y z
N MET A 1 17.41 1.63 8.79
CA MET A 1 16.93 0.23 8.96
C MET A 1 17.60 -0.73 7.99
N HIS A 2 18.51 -0.24 7.17
CA HIS A 2 19.33 -1.06 6.27
C HIS A 2 20.08 -2.12 7.08
N SER A 3 19.72 -3.38 6.85
CA SER A 3 20.41 -4.62 7.26
C SER A 3 19.88 -5.39 8.48
N LYS A 4 18.59 -5.35 8.82
CA LYS A 4 18.10 -6.50 9.57
C LYS A 4 18.04 -7.70 8.61
N ASN A 5 18.88 -8.71 8.86
CA ASN A 5 18.68 -10.01 8.21
C ASN A 5 17.30 -10.54 8.65
N LEU A 6 16.36 -10.64 7.71
CA LEU A 6 15.00 -11.14 7.95
C LEU A 6 14.82 -12.60 7.48
N THR A 7 15.91 -13.35 7.30
CA THR A 7 15.86 -14.73 6.78
C THR A 7 15.00 -15.63 7.66
N LEU A 8 15.01 -15.44 8.98
CA LEU A 8 14.15 -16.18 9.91
C LEU A 8 12.74 -15.58 10.07
N LEU A 9 12.36 -14.53 9.32
CA LEU A 9 10.98 -14.04 9.27
C LEU A 9 10.15 -14.98 8.39
N THR A 10 9.95 -16.19 8.86
CA THR A 10 9.22 -17.26 8.17
C THR A 10 8.45 -18.11 9.19
N ASP A 11 7.41 -18.77 8.76
CA ASP A 11 6.70 -19.73 9.59
C ASP A 11 7.44 -21.07 9.65
N LEU A 12 7.34 -21.78 10.78
CA LEU A 12 8.07 -23.03 10.98
C LEU A 12 7.79 -24.08 9.89
N TYR A 13 6.55 -24.13 9.37
CA TYR A 13 6.16 -25.11 8.35
C TYR A 13 6.95 -24.93 7.04
N GLU A 14 7.41 -23.73 6.73
CA GLU A 14 8.24 -23.43 5.57
C GLU A 14 9.57 -24.23 5.64
N LEU A 15 10.25 -24.14 6.78
CA LEU A 15 11.52 -24.84 7.02
C LEU A 15 11.33 -26.35 7.13
N THR A 16 10.25 -26.83 7.77
CA THR A 16 9.99 -28.28 7.88
C THR A 16 9.64 -28.90 6.53
N MET A 17 8.85 -28.21 5.69
CA MET A 17 8.60 -28.64 4.31
C MET A 17 9.88 -28.59 3.47
N MET A 18 10.69 -27.55 3.65
CA MET A 18 11.95 -27.37 2.95
C MET A 18 12.92 -28.54 3.25
N GLN A 19 13.04 -28.97 4.51
CA GLN A 19 13.78 -30.19 4.86
C GLN A 19 13.17 -31.42 4.20
N GLY A 20 11.83 -31.55 4.17
CA GLY A 20 11.15 -32.66 3.51
C GLY A 20 11.50 -32.77 2.01
N TYR A 21 11.56 -31.64 1.31
CA TYR A 21 12.01 -31.60 -0.10
C TYR A 21 13.50 -31.94 -0.23
N TYR A 22 14.34 -31.43 0.68
CA TYR A 22 15.77 -31.75 0.72
C TYR A 22 16.03 -33.25 0.90
N ASP A 23 15.40 -33.87 1.89
CA ASP A 23 15.58 -35.31 2.19
C ASP A 23 15.06 -36.20 1.05
N LYS A 24 13.99 -35.77 0.37
CA LYS A 24 13.44 -36.48 -0.81
C LYS A 24 14.25 -36.22 -2.09
N GLN A 25 15.19 -35.27 -2.07
CA GLN A 25 15.91 -34.78 -3.26
C GLN A 25 14.95 -34.31 -4.36
N ASP A 26 13.78 -33.80 -3.96
CA ASP A 26 12.71 -33.30 -4.84
C ASP A 26 12.67 -31.80 -4.79
N ASN A 27 13.32 -31.13 -5.73
CA ASN A 27 13.41 -29.68 -5.83
C ASN A 27 13.01 -29.21 -7.24
N PRO A 28 11.74 -29.42 -7.66
CA PRO A 28 11.25 -28.96 -8.94
C PRO A 28 11.24 -27.43 -9.01
N THR A 29 11.32 -26.88 -10.21
CA THR A 29 11.00 -25.46 -10.41
C THR A 29 9.49 -25.27 -10.33
N VAL A 30 9.06 -24.30 -9.54
CA VAL A 30 7.64 -24.03 -9.30
C VAL A 30 7.28 -22.58 -9.59
N ILE A 31 6.00 -22.33 -9.75
CA ILE A 31 5.42 -20.98 -9.88
C ILE A 31 4.44 -20.80 -8.74
N PHE A 32 4.66 -19.76 -7.94
CA PHE A 32 3.71 -19.27 -6.95
C PHE A 32 3.24 -17.89 -7.33
N ASP A 33 1.96 -17.61 -7.06
CA ASP A 33 1.38 -16.29 -7.21
C ASP A 33 0.96 -15.72 -5.85
N VAL A 34 1.27 -14.44 -5.64
CA VAL A 34 0.67 -13.61 -4.59
C VAL A 34 -0.55 -12.93 -5.17
N PHE A 35 -1.70 -13.05 -4.52
CA PHE A 35 -2.92 -12.33 -4.88
C PHE A 35 -3.81 -12.15 -3.64
N TYR A 36 -4.85 -11.33 -3.75
CA TYR A 36 -5.85 -11.19 -2.69
C TYR A 36 -7.27 -11.42 -3.24
N ARG A 37 -8.27 -11.58 -2.36
CA ARG A 37 -9.60 -12.08 -2.77
C ARG A 37 -10.67 -11.02 -2.84
N SER A 38 -10.57 -9.98 -2.03
CA SER A 38 -11.54 -8.89 -1.94
C SER A 38 -10.85 -7.60 -1.58
N ASN A 39 -11.31 -6.50 -2.14
CA ASN A 39 -10.75 -5.19 -1.84
C ASN A 39 -10.96 -4.84 -0.35
N PRO A 40 -9.94 -4.25 0.31
CA PRO A 40 -10.07 -3.75 1.66
C PRO A 40 -11.07 -2.58 1.70
N PHE A 41 -11.72 -2.36 2.85
CA PHE A 41 -12.67 -1.25 3.08
C PHE A 41 -13.87 -1.24 2.14
N SER A 42 -14.22 -2.36 1.49
CA SER A 42 -15.21 -2.39 0.39
C SER A 42 -14.92 -1.35 -0.70
N SER A 43 -13.63 -1.12 -0.96
CA SER A 43 -13.14 -0.20 -2.00
C SER A 43 -13.31 -0.79 -3.40
N GLY A 44 -13.31 0.03 -4.45
CA GLY A 44 -13.28 -0.44 -5.84
C GLY A 44 -11.89 -0.90 -6.30
N TYR A 45 -10.83 -0.66 -5.51
CA TYR A 45 -9.44 -0.94 -5.84
C TYR A 45 -8.58 -1.11 -4.58
N ALA A 46 -7.35 -1.58 -4.76
CA ALA A 46 -6.26 -1.42 -3.81
C ALA A 46 -5.00 -0.86 -4.52
N ILE A 47 -4.01 -0.44 -3.72
CA ILE A 47 -2.74 0.11 -4.23
C ILE A 47 -1.62 -0.87 -3.91
N ALA A 48 -0.81 -1.21 -4.91
CA ALA A 48 0.40 -2.00 -4.74
C ALA A 48 1.47 -1.18 -3.99
N ALA A 49 1.96 -1.72 -2.88
CA ALA A 49 3.04 -1.11 -2.09
C ALA A 49 3.82 -2.19 -1.32
N GLY A 50 5.11 -1.95 -1.05
CA GLY A 50 6.00 -2.85 -0.32
C GLY A 50 7.00 -3.60 -1.18
N LEU A 51 7.01 -3.42 -2.50
CA LEU A 51 7.93 -4.13 -3.40
C LEU A 51 9.39 -3.80 -3.09
N GLU A 52 9.74 -2.55 -2.79
CA GLU A 52 11.10 -2.16 -2.41
C GLU A 52 11.59 -2.96 -1.20
N GLN A 53 10.77 -3.12 -0.16
CA GLN A 53 11.12 -3.92 1.01
C GLN A 53 11.23 -5.41 0.68
N VAL A 54 10.41 -5.94 -0.23
CA VAL A 54 10.55 -7.31 -0.75
C VAL A 54 11.87 -7.49 -1.47
N ILE A 55 12.27 -6.52 -2.30
CA ILE A 55 13.56 -6.54 -3.01
C ILE A 55 14.73 -6.55 -2.01
N GLU A 56 14.68 -5.70 -0.99
CA GLU A 56 15.70 -5.67 0.06
C GLU A 56 15.76 -7.00 0.83
N TYR A 57 14.62 -7.56 1.18
CA TYR A 57 14.54 -8.87 1.83
C TYR A 57 15.20 -9.96 1.00
N VAL A 58 14.83 -10.10 -0.29
CA VAL A 58 15.38 -11.14 -1.16
C VAL A 58 16.88 -10.97 -1.43
N LYS A 59 17.36 -9.72 -1.59
CA LYS A 59 18.80 -9.43 -1.74
C LYS A 59 19.63 -9.84 -0.54
N ASN A 60 19.04 -9.77 0.66
CA ASN A 60 19.74 -10.03 1.93
C ASN A 60 19.45 -11.42 2.51
N LEU A 61 18.72 -12.27 1.76
CA LEU A 61 18.40 -13.64 2.17
C LEU A 61 19.67 -14.49 2.29
N ASN A 62 20.06 -14.75 3.53
CA ASN A 62 21.14 -15.69 3.87
C ASN A 62 20.98 -16.15 5.32
N PHE A 63 21.21 -17.40 5.59
CA PHE A 63 21.26 -17.91 6.97
C PHE A 63 22.64 -17.63 7.55
N SER A 64 22.69 -16.73 8.53
CA SER A 64 23.93 -16.49 9.29
C SER A 64 24.32 -17.69 10.13
N TYR A 65 25.53 -17.70 10.66
CA TYR A 65 25.96 -18.73 11.60
C TYR A 65 25.02 -18.79 12.83
N ASP A 66 24.63 -17.64 13.35
CA ASP A 66 23.74 -17.56 14.52
C ASP A 66 22.34 -18.12 14.19
N ASP A 67 21.82 -17.86 12.97
CA ASP A 67 20.53 -18.41 12.52
C ASP A 67 20.58 -19.95 12.47
N VAL A 68 21.62 -20.49 11.86
CA VAL A 68 21.81 -21.95 11.74
C VAL A 68 21.99 -22.60 13.12
N ASP A 69 22.76 -21.97 14.02
CA ASP A 69 22.97 -22.48 15.37
C ASP A 69 21.68 -22.43 16.20
N TYR A 70 20.88 -21.38 16.06
CA TYR A 70 19.54 -21.33 16.64
C TYR A 70 18.66 -22.48 16.12
N LEU A 71 18.59 -22.68 14.81
CA LEU A 71 17.80 -23.77 14.22
C LEU A 71 18.28 -25.15 14.71
N ARG A 72 19.60 -25.35 14.87
CA ARG A 72 20.19 -26.56 15.44
C ARG A 72 19.73 -26.81 16.87
N SER A 73 19.61 -25.73 17.68
CA SER A 73 19.15 -25.84 19.06
C SER A 73 17.70 -26.31 19.22
N LEU A 74 16.90 -26.22 18.16
CA LEU A 74 15.52 -26.70 18.16
C LEU A 74 15.43 -28.25 18.09
N HIS A 75 16.49 -28.94 17.69
CA HIS A 75 16.58 -30.40 17.57
C HIS A 75 15.51 -31.05 16.66
N ILE A 76 15.02 -30.33 15.66
CA ILE A 76 14.00 -30.80 14.70
C ILE A 76 14.56 -30.90 13.26
N PHE A 77 15.75 -30.37 13.01
CA PHE A 77 16.39 -30.35 11.70
C PHE A 77 17.62 -31.25 11.68
N SER A 78 17.86 -31.92 10.53
CA SER A 78 19.06 -32.72 10.31
C SER A 78 20.29 -31.83 10.10
N GLU A 79 21.48 -32.30 10.49
CA GLU A 79 22.73 -31.56 10.31
C GLU A 79 23.04 -31.29 8.84
N ASP A 80 22.76 -32.25 7.95
CA ASP A 80 22.95 -32.11 6.51
C ASP A 80 22.07 -30.96 5.93
N PHE A 81 20.82 -30.85 6.39
CA PHE A 81 19.93 -29.74 6.01
C PHE A 81 20.42 -28.41 6.57
N LEU A 82 20.88 -28.37 7.82
CA LEU A 82 21.43 -27.15 8.43
C LEU A 82 22.70 -26.68 7.69
N GLN A 83 23.54 -27.63 7.27
CA GLN A 83 24.71 -27.35 6.42
C GLN A 83 24.27 -26.79 5.04
N TYR A 84 23.21 -27.32 4.44
CA TYR A 84 22.63 -26.77 3.21
C TYR A 84 22.17 -25.33 3.39
N LEU A 85 21.47 -25.00 4.50
CA LEU A 85 21.02 -23.64 4.80
C LEU A 85 22.17 -22.65 4.92
N SER A 86 23.33 -23.03 5.43
CA SER A 86 24.49 -22.13 5.56
C SER A 86 25.02 -21.59 4.23
N GLY A 87 24.74 -22.27 3.12
CA GLY A 87 25.09 -21.85 1.76
C GLY A 87 23.91 -21.29 0.95
N TYR A 88 22.77 -21.05 1.61
CA TYR A 88 21.55 -20.66 0.93
C TYR A 88 21.63 -19.24 0.36
N HIS A 89 21.14 -19.09 -0.86
CA HIS A 89 20.85 -17.82 -1.51
C HIS A 89 19.70 -18.01 -2.51
N PHE A 90 18.94 -16.96 -2.77
CA PHE A 90 17.84 -17.02 -3.73
C PHE A 90 18.37 -17.03 -5.16
N THR A 91 17.97 -18.03 -5.97
CA THR A 91 18.39 -18.20 -7.38
C THR A 91 17.22 -18.05 -8.36
N GLY A 92 16.01 -17.86 -7.85
CA GLY A 92 14.79 -17.80 -8.64
C GLY A 92 14.60 -16.49 -9.40
N SER A 93 13.44 -16.36 -10.03
CA SER A 93 12.97 -15.16 -10.70
C SER A 93 11.70 -14.65 -10.01
N ILE A 94 11.55 -13.33 -9.92
CA ILE A 94 10.38 -12.66 -9.37
C ILE A 94 9.89 -11.65 -10.38
N TYR A 95 8.58 -11.65 -10.63
CA TYR A 95 7.87 -10.66 -11.42
C TYR A 95 6.81 -10.02 -10.52
N ALA A 96 6.62 -8.70 -10.62
CA ALA A 96 5.65 -8.01 -9.76
C ALA A 96 5.02 -6.82 -10.47
N ILE A 97 3.86 -6.41 -10.00
CA ILE A 97 3.25 -5.14 -10.36
C ILE A 97 4.02 -4.02 -9.64
N PRO A 98 4.46 -2.96 -10.32
CA PRO A 98 5.17 -1.82 -9.71
C PRO A 98 4.36 -1.15 -8.61
N GLU A 99 5.06 -0.59 -7.60
CA GLU A 99 4.42 0.17 -6.53
C GLU A 99 3.69 1.41 -7.07
N GLY A 100 2.60 1.77 -6.40
CA GLY A 100 1.71 2.86 -6.84
C GLY A 100 0.68 2.43 -7.88
N SER A 101 0.82 1.26 -8.51
CA SER A 101 -0.19 0.73 -9.42
C SER A 101 -1.48 0.37 -8.69
N LEU A 102 -2.60 0.52 -9.37
CA LEU A 102 -3.85 -0.07 -8.93
C LEU A 102 -3.79 -1.58 -9.08
N ILE A 103 -4.37 -2.29 -8.12
CA ILE A 103 -4.51 -3.74 -8.14
C ILE A 103 -5.95 -4.13 -7.79
N PHE A 104 -6.38 -5.27 -8.34
CA PHE A 104 -7.74 -5.78 -8.16
C PHE A 104 -7.73 -7.23 -7.64
N PRO A 105 -8.84 -7.71 -7.05
CA PRO A 105 -8.92 -9.07 -6.51
C PRO A 105 -8.63 -10.16 -7.54
N LYS A 106 -7.90 -11.21 -7.12
CA LYS A 106 -7.54 -12.41 -7.89
C LYS A 106 -6.41 -12.23 -8.93
N GLU A 107 -5.90 -11.03 -9.11
CA GLU A 107 -4.72 -10.78 -9.94
C GLU A 107 -3.45 -11.28 -9.25
N PRO A 108 -2.52 -11.93 -9.99
CA PRO A 108 -1.18 -12.18 -9.47
C PRO A 108 -0.41 -10.86 -9.37
N ILE A 109 -0.35 -10.28 -8.16
CA ILE A 109 0.38 -9.01 -7.91
C ILE A 109 1.89 -9.22 -7.81
N LEU A 110 2.33 -10.44 -7.49
CA LEU A 110 3.71 -10.88 -7.53
C LEU A 110 3.74 -12.37 -7.88
N LYS A 111 4.69 -12.76 -8.72
CA LYS A 111 4.92 -14.13 -9.15
C LYS A 111 6.35 -14.53 -8.86
N VAL A 112 6.53 -15.68 -8.18
CA VAL A 112 7.84 -16.29 -7.92
C VAL A 112 8.00 -17.53 -8.80
N VAL A 113 9.10 -17.61 -9.53
CA VAL A 113 9.49 -18.76 -10.34
C VAL A 113 10.86 -19.24 -9.83
N ALA A 114 10.89 -20.30 -9.04
CA ALA A 114 12.10 -20.74 -8.36
C ALA A 114 12.08 -22.25 -8.06
N PRO A 115 13.20 -22.86 -7.65
CA PRO A 115 13.19 -24.15 -6.99
C PRO A 115 12.23 -24.13 -5.79
N ILE A 116 11.48 -25.23 -5.55
CA ILE A 116 10.38 -25.23 -4.57
C ILE A 116 10.84 -24.86 -3.16
N MET A 117 12.02 -25.24 -2.74
CA MET A 117 12.58 -24.89 -1.44
C MET A 117 12.76 -23.37 -1.29
N GLU A 118 13.23 -22.70 -2.35
CA GLU A 118 13.39 -21.24 -2.36
C GLU A 118 12.06 -20.52 -2.44
N ALA A 119 11.17 -20.98 -3.33
CA ALA A 119 9.85 -20.40 -3.51
C ALA A 119 9.00 -20.50 -2.24
N GLN A 120 9.15 -21.60 -1.48
CA GLN A 120 8.42 -21.81 -0.24
C GLN A 120 8.91 -20.88 0.88
N LEU A 121 10.22 -20.76 1.07
CA LEU A 121 10.80 -19.96 2.16
C LEU A 121 10.37 -18.49 2.16
N VAL A 122 10.17 -17.92 0.99
CA VAL A 122 9.88 -16.47 0.87
C VAL A 122 8.41 -16.11 1.09
N GLU A 123 7.50 -17.08 1.22
CA GLU A 123 6.04 -16.86 1.35
C GLU A 123 5.70 -15.88 2.47
N THR A 124 6.07 -16.22 3.71
CA THR A 124 5.64 -15.47 4.89
C THR A 124 6.13 -14.02 4.87
N ALA A 125 7.41 -13.79 4.56
CA ALA A 125 7.96 -12.43 4.54
C ALA A 125 7.35 -11.57 3.42
N ILE A 126 7.20 -12.12 2.22
CA ILE A 126 6.56 -11.41 1.09
C ILE A 126 5.12 -11.02 1.46
N LEU A 127 4.34 -11.96 2.01
CA LEU A 127 2.96 -11.68 2.41
C LEU A 127 2.88 -10.66 3.53
N ASN A 128 3.72 -10.76 4.56
CA ASN A 128 3.75 -9.80 5.66
C ASN A 128 4.01 -8.38 5.17
N ILE A 129 5.00 -8.20 4.30
CA ILE A 129 5.40 -6.91 3.76
C ILE A 129 4.30 -6.32 2.87
N LEU A 130 3.84 -7.07 1.87
CA LEU A 130 2.85 -6.58 0.91
C LEU A 130 1.49 -6.34 1.57
N ASN A 131 1.02 -7.26 2.44
CA ASN A 131 -0.25 -7.08 3.15
C ASN A 131 -0.30 -5.79 3.93
N HIS A 132 0.75 -5.46 4.69
CA HIS A 132 0.80 -4.25 5.48
C HIS A 132 0.82 -2.99 4.60
N GLN A 133 1.77 -2.90 3.66
CA GLN A 133 1.95 -1.67 2.89
C GLN A 133 0.83 -1.42 1.88
N CYS A 134 0.31 -2.45 1.19
CA CYS A 134 -0.86 -2.30 0.32
C CYS A 134 -2.09 -1.82 1.08
N LEU A 135 -2.30 -2.34 2.31
CA LEU A 135 -3.42 -1.96 3.15
C LEU A 135 -3.36 -0.49 3.57
N ILE A 136 -2.19 -0.02 4.05
CA ILE A 136 -2.00 1.37 4.48
C ILE A 136 -2.05 2.34 3.28
N ALA A 137 -1.41 2.01 2.16
CA ALA A 137 -1.48 2.83 0.95
C ALA A 137 -2.93 2.99 0.45
N THR A 138 -3.71 1.91 0.47
CA THR A 138 -5.13 1.94 0.09
C THR A 138 -5.95 2.78 1.07
N LYS A 139 -5.75 2.65 2.39
CA LYS A 139 -6.42 3.48 3.40
C LYS A 139 -6.08 4.95 3.21
N SER A 140 -4.81 5.25 2.97
CA SER A 140 -4.34 6.62 2.70
C SER A 140 -5.05 7.23 1.48
N SER A 141 -5.12 6.50 0.36
CA SER A 141 -5.76 7.03 -0.86
C SER A 141 -7.24 7.36 -0.67
N ARG A 142 -7.96 6.60 0.16
CA ARG A 142 -9.37 6.87 0.51
C ARG A 142 -9.51 8.14 1.35
N ILE A 143 -8.60 8.34 2.31
CA ILE A 143 -8.55 9.54 3.14
C ILE A 143 -8.22 10.77 2.28
N VAL A 144 -7.24 10.66 1.40
CA VAL A 144 -6.86 11.73 0.46
C VAL A 144 -8.00 12.03 -0.51
N TYR A 145 -8.70 11.02 -1.00
CA TYR A 145 -9.90 11.21 -1.84
C TYR A 145 -11.00 12.01 -1.10
N ALA A 146 -11.25 11.67 0.17
CA ALA A 146 -12.20 12.41 1.00
C ALA A 146 -11.75 13.87 1.23
N ALA A 147 -10.47 14.10 1.44
CA ALA A 147 -9.88 15.42 1.62
C ALA A 147 -9.96 16.27 0.34
N GLY A 148 -9.95 15.66 -0.86
CA GLY A 148 -10.00 16.36 -2.14
C GLY A 148 -8.75 17.22 -2.36
N ASP A 149 -8.93 18.53 -2.64
CA ASP A 149 -7.84 19.45 -2.92
C ASP A 149 -7.07 19.95 -1.67
N THR A 150 -7.41 19.42 -0.49
CA THR A 150 -6.78 19.81 0.78
C THR A 150 -5.73 18.82 1.24
N GLY A 151 -4.66 19.30 1.90
CA GLY A 151 -3.51 18.49 2.27
C GLY A 151 -3.80 17.45 3.36
N VAL A 152 -3.17 16.27 3.28
CA VAL A 152 -3.25 15.21 4.29
C VAL A 152 -1.85 14.85 4.79
N MET A 153 -1.66 14.92 6.12
CA MET A 153 -0.42 14.56 6.81
C MET A 153 -0.61 13.28 7.62
N GLU A 154 0.35 12.37 7.55
CA GLU A 154 0.37 11.14 8.36
C GLU A 154 0.93 11.44 9.75
N PHE A 155 0.12 11.25 10.82
CA PHE A 155 0.46 11.54 12.23
C PHE A 155 0.32 10.32 13.15
N GLY A 156 0.43 9.11 12.60
CA GLY A 156 0.08 7.87 13.30
C GLY A 156 1.22 7.15 14.00
N LEU A 157 2.50 7.56 13.88
CA LEU A 157 3.66 6.82 14.39
C LEU A 157 3.45 6.22 15.79
N ARG A 158 3.00 7.03 16.76
CA ARG A 158 2.81 6.60 18.17
C ARG A 158 1.65 5.62 18.37
N ARG A 159 0.85 5.35 17.33
CA ARG A 159 -0.32 4.45 17.33
C ARG A 159 -0.12 3.19 16.50
N ALA A 160 0.98 3.12 15.75
CA ALA A 160 1.32 1.95 14.93
C ALA A 160 1.63 0.71 15.78
N GLN A 161 1.44 -0.47 15.19
CA GLN A 161 1.74 -1.76 15.83
C GLN A 161 3.25 -2.07 15.75
N GLY A 162 4.05 -1.24 16.36
CA GLY A 162 5.50 -1.37 16.44
C GLY A 162 6.26 -0.42 15.51
N PRO A 163 7.59 -0.29 15.72
CA PRO A 163 8.42 0.69 15.01
C PRO A 163 8.45 0.49 13.51
N ASP A 164 8.53 -0.77 13.05
CA ASP A 164 8.59 -1.10 11.64
C ASP A 164 7.23 -0.78 10.96
N ALA A 165 6.11 -1.12 11.61
CA ALA A 165 4.77 -0.75 11.11
C ALA A 165 4.61 0.78 11.02
N GLY A 166 5.14 1.55 11.98
CA GLY A 166 5.12 3.01 11.92
C GLY A 166 5.98 3.58 10.80
N THR A 167 7.13 2.98 10.51
CA THR A 167 8.07 3.48 9.52
C THR A 167 7.65 3.12 8.09
N TYR A 168 7.36 1.85 7.82
CA TYR A 168 6.87 1.42 6.52
C TYR A 168 5.42 1.84 6.26
N GLY A 169 4.63 1.99 7.32
CA GLY A 169 3.29 2.56 7.22
C GLY A 169 3.30 4.03 6.78
N ALA A 170 4.22 4.84 7.30
CA ALA A 170 4.41 6.22 6.85
C ALA A 170 4.81 6.28 5.37
N ARG A 171 5.73 5.40 4.91
CA ARG A 171 6.09 5.24 3.50
C ARG A 171 4.86 4.93 2.64
N ALA A 172 4.11 3.93 3.04
CA ALA A 172 2.92 3.48 2.32
C ALA A 172 1.82 4.58 2.30
N ALA A 173 1.67 5.35 3.38
CA ALA A 173 0.74 6.46 3.43
C ALA A 173 1.10 7.57 2.43
N VAL A 174 2.39 7.87 2.26
CA VAL A 174 2.85 8.84 1.25
C VAL A 174 2.61 8.30 -0.17
N ILE A 175 2.89 7.03 -0.44
CA ILE A 175 2.53 6.38 -1.72
C ILE A 175 1.03 6.54 -2.02
N GLY A 176 0.17 6.32 -1.02
CA GLY A 176 -1.28 6.47 -1.12
C GLY A 176 -1.77 7.92 -1.22
N GLY A 177 -0.87 8.92 -1.19
CA GLY A 177 -1.18 10.31 -1.50
C GLY A 177 -1.00 11.31 -0.35
N CYS A 178 -0.65 10.88 0.89
CA CYS A 178 -0.31 11.83 1.96
C CYS A 178 0.86 12.73 1.52
N ASP A 179 0.85 14.00 1.96
CA ASP A 179 1.86 15.00 1.62
C ASP A 179 3.18 14.78 2.37
N GLY A 180 3.13 14.07 3.49
CA GLY A 180 4.30 13.75 4.31
C GLY A 180 3.88 13.09 5.62
N THR A 181 4.85 12.94 6.52
CA THR A 181 4.69 12.26 7.80
C THR A 181 5.33 13.05 8.94
N SER A 182 4.87 12.82 10.17
CA SER A 182 5.58 13.27 11.38
C SER A 182 6.71 12.32 11.81
N ASN A 183 6.90 11.19 11.14
CA ASN A 183 7.91 10.20 11.46
C ASN A 183 9.28 10.59 10.90
N VAL A 184 10.14 11.16 11.77
CA VAL A 184 11.48 11.61 11.40
C VAL A 184 12.35 10.48 10.84
N LEU A 185 12.20 9.25 11.37
CA LEU A 185 12.94 8.09 10.87
C LEU A 185 12.50 7.71 9.45
N ALA A 186 11.19 7.73 9.17
CA ALA A 186 10.68 7.47 7.82
C ALA A 186 11.16 8.54 6.83
N GLY A 187 11.16 9.83 7.23
CA GLY A 187 11.73 10.91 6.43
C GLY A 187 13.17 10.64 6.05
N LYS A 188 14.00 10.24 7.02
CA LYS A 188 15.41 9.90 6.78
C LYS A 188 15.60 8.67 5.90
N CYS A 189 14.79 7.62 6.10
CA CYS A 189 14.96 6.36 5.38
C CYS A 189 14.50 6.42 3.93
N PHE A 190 13.45 7.19 3.66
CA PHE A 190 12.74 7.16 2.37
C PHE A 190 12.73 8.51 1.63
N ASP A 191 13.44 9.50 2.16
CA ASP A 191 13.49 10.87 1.61
C ASP A 191 12.10 11.46 1.37
N ILE A 192 11.20 11.29 2.33
CA ILE A 192 9.83 11.82 2.29
C ILE A 192 9.69 13.06 3.18
N PRO A 193 8.80 14.01 2.85
CA PRO A 193 8.63 15.24 3.61
C PRO A 193 8.23 14.99 5.06
N ILE A 194 8.89 15.71 5.99
CA ILE A 194 8.55 15.71 7.40
C ILE A 194 7.69 16.92 7.70
N LEU A 195 6.51 16.66 8.26
CA LEU A 195 5.51 17.66 8.58
C LEU A 195 5.07 17.51 10.03
N GLY A 196 4.75 18.61 10.68
CA GLY A 196 4.28 18.59 12.07
C GLY A 196 4.14 19.98 12.64
N THR A 197 3.59 20.01 13.85
CA THR A 197 3.44 21.22 14.67
C THR A 197 3.89 20.90 16.09
N HIS A 198 3.51 21.72 17.07
CA HIS A 198 3.74 21.45 18.48
C HIS A 198 2.57 20.70 19.13
N ALA A 199 2.76 20.23 20.37
CA ALA A 199 1.75 19.55 21.17
C ALA A 199 1.21 20.46 22.28
N HIS A 200 0.08 20.06 22.91
CA HIS A 200 -0.49 20.76 24.07
C HIS A 200 0.52 20.97 25.22
N SER A 201 1.42 20.01 25.44
CA SER A 201 2.47 20.11 26.47
C SER A 201 3.40 21.32 26.28
N TRP A 202 3.63 21.74 25.01
CA TRP A 202 4.36 22.98 24.73
C TRP A 202 3.62 24.18 25.32
N ILE A 203 2.33 24.30 25.05
CA ILE A 203 1.49 25.39 25.58
C ILE A 203 1.49 25.38 27.12
N MET A 204 1.31 24.19 27.70
CA MET A 204 1.23 24.00 29.16
C MET A 204 2.54 24.25 29.88
N SER A 205 3.68 24.30 29.17
CA SER A 205 4.99 24.56 29.77
C SER A 205 5.33 26.05 29.91
N PHE A 206 4.47 26.93 29.43
CA PHE A 206 4.58 28.39 29.56
C PHE A 206 3.58 28.94 30.59
N ASP A 207 3.82 30.14 31.09
CA ASP A 207 2.94 30.81 32.05
C ASP A 207 1.55 31.12 31.42
N ASP A 208 1.50 31.39 30.14
CA ASP A 208 0.29 31.63 29.38
C ASP A 208 0.42 31.16 27.92
N GLU A 209 -0.72 31.01 27.26
CA GLU A 209 -0.85 30.50 25.88
C GLU A 209 -0.21 31.45 24.85
N TYR A 210 -0.36 32.77 25.06
CA TYR A 210 0.23 33.77 24.15
C TYR A 210 1.76 33.66 24.15
N SER A 211 2.38 33.56 25.32
CA SER A 211 3.85 33.41 25.44
C SER A 211 4.36 32.15 24.75
N ALA A 212 3.61 31.04 24.84
CA ALA A 212 3.93 29.81 24.13
C ALA A 212 3.84 29.97 22.60
N PHE A 213 2.80 30.65 22.10
CA PHE A 213 2.61 30.91 20.67
C PHE A 213 3.67 31.85 20.12
N ARG A 214 3.99 32.92 20.83
CA ARG A 214 5.04 33.86 20.43
C ARG A 214 6.40 33.18 20.37
N ALA A 215 6.77 32.42 21.39
CA ALA A 215 8.02 31.66 21.40
C ALA A 215 8.12 30.67 20.24
N TYR A 216 7.02 30.00 19.88
CA TYR A 216 7.02 29.09 18.71
C TYR A 216 7.20 29.83 17.39
N ALA A 217 6.53 30.98 17.24
CA ALA A 217 6.63 31.81 16.04
C ALA A 217 8.04 32.38 15.84
N ASP A 218 8.71 32.76 16.93
CA ASP A 218 10.10 33.25 16.91
C ASP A 218 11.11 32.15 16.50
N LEU A 219 10.86 30.92 16.92
CA LEU A 219 11.72 29.75 16.58
C LEU A 219 11.51 29.25 15.15
N TYR A 220 10.31 29.35 14.62
CA TYR A 220 9.93 28.79 13.30
C TYR A 220 9.25 29.85 12.41
N PRO A 221 10.01 30.90 12.00
CA PRO A 221 9.44 32.04 11.29
C PRO A 221 8.91 31.72 9.89
N ASP A 222 9.28 30.59 9.30
CA ASP A 222 8.81 30.19 7.94
C ASP A 222 7.59 29.24 7.99
N SER A 223 7.26 28.70 9.19
CA SER A 223 6.16 27.73 9.34
C SER A 223 5.57 27.80 10.75
N CYS A 224 4.51 28.58 10.91
CA CYS A 224 3.89 28.85 12.19
C CYS A 224 2.42 28.37 12.21
N THR A 225 2.19 27.13 12.64
CA THR A 225 0.85 26.60 12.89
C THR A 225 0.64 26.40 14.38
N LEU A 226 -0.27 27.16 14.96
CA LEU A 226 -0.49 27.25 16.41
C LEU A 226 -1.67 26.36 16.84
N LEU A 227 -1.46 25.52 17.85
CA LEU A 227 -2.47 24.61 18.39
C LEU A 227 -3.33 25.37 19.41
N VAL A 228 -4.59 25.68 19.02
CA VAL A 228 -5.43 26.68 19.70
C VAL A 228 -6.47 26.10 20.65
N ASP A 229 -6.52 24.80 20.85
CA ASP A 229 -7.55 24.11 21.64
C ASP A 229 -7.03 23.52 22.96
N THR A 230 -5.94 24.10 23.53
CA THR A 230 -5.41 23.65 24.81
C THR A 230 -6.33 24.02 25.97
N TYR A 231 -6.94 25.21 25.97
CA TYR A 231 -7.82 25.71 27.04
C TYR A 231 -9.21 26.06 26.51
N ASP A 232 -9.35 27.21 25.83
CA ASP A 232 -10.60 27.62 25.20
C ASP A 232 -10.31 28.13 23.79
N THR A 233 -10.74 27.36 22.79
CA THR A 233 -10.43 27.65 21.39
C THR A 233 -10.85 29.05 20.96
N LEU A 234 -12.09 29.48 21.29
CA LEU A 234 -12.66 30.73 20.77
C LEU A 234 -12.41 31.94 21.67
N ARG A 235 -12.20 31.73 22.98
CA ARG A 235 -12.01 32.85 23.92
C ARG A 235 -10.53 33.12 24.21
N SER A 236 -9.66 32.16 23.99
CA SER A 236 -8.23 32.24 24.28
C SER A 236 -7.37 31.89 23.06
N GLY A 237 -7.45 30.65 22.55
CA GLY A 237 -6.53 30.13 21.55
C GLY A 237 -6.52 30.94 20.25
N VAL A 238 -7.67 31.08 19.57
CA VAL A 238 -7.76 31.85 18.32
C VAL A 238 -7.40 33.32 18.53
N PRO A 239 -7.92 34.03 19.56
CA PRO A 239 -7.51 35.41 19.83
C PRO A 239 -6.00 35.60 20.05
N ASN A 240 -5.34 34.69 20.84
CA ASN A 240 -3.90 34.75 21.05
C ASN A 240 -3.10 34.44 19.77
N ALA A 241 -3.56 33.51 18.93
CA ALA A 241 -2.95 33.25 17.64
C ALA A 241 -3.04 34.47 16.71
N ILE A 242 -4.22 35.13 16.64
CA ILE A 242 -4.42 36.36 15.87
C ILE A 242 -3.46 37.43 16.35
N ARG A 243 -3.36 37.66 17.66
CA ARG A 243 -2.42 38.62 18.23
C ARG A 243 -0.97 38.37 17.79
N VAL A 244 -0.51 37.13 17.81
CA VAL A 244 0.83 36.77 17.33
C VAL A 244 0.98 37.07 15.84
N PHE A 245 -0.01 36.76 15.01
CA PHE A 245 0.02 37.06 13.56
C PHE A 245 0.01 38.58 13.28
N GLU A 246 -0.72 39.38 14.08
CA GLU A 246 -0.69 40.85 13.99
C GLU A 246 0.71 41.41 14.31
N GLU A 247 1.34 40.94 15.39
CA GLU A 247 2.69 41.33 15.76
C GLU A 247 3.70 40.96 14.68
N LEU A 248 3.66 39.71 14.15
CA LEU A 248 4.55 39.28 13.05
C LEU A 248 4.33 40.12 11.78
N ARG A 249 3.10 40.53 11.48
CA ARG A 249 2.80 41.40 10.35
C ARG A 249 3.35 42.82 10.56
N GLU A 250 3.24 43.37 11.74
CA GLU A 250 3.76 44.71 12.10
C GLU A 250 5.31 44.73 12.08
N GLU A 251 5.95 43.63 12.47
CA GLU A 251 7.39 43.43 12.42
C GLU A 251 7.91 43.16 10.99
N GLY A 252 7.03 42.93 10.02
CA GLY A 252 7.37 42.57 8.64
C GLY A 252 7.90 41.14 8.49
N HIS A 253 7.60 40.26 9.44
CA HIS A 253 8.08 38.89 9.53
C HIS A 253 6.98 37.84 9.35
N MET A 254 5.94 38.12 8.53
CA MET A 254 4.86 37.13 8.27
C MET A 254 5.42 35.83 7.69
N PRO A 255 5.15 34.68 8.33
CA PRO A 255 5.51 33.38 7.78
C PRO A 255 4.88 33.12 6.42
N LYS A 256 5.58 32.35 5.56
CA LYS A 256 4.99 31.88 4.29
C LYS A 256 3.85 30.90 4.52
N HIS A 257 3.97 30.10 5.58
CA HIS A 257 2.96 29.12 5.99
C HIS A 257 2.59 29.38 7.44
N TYR A 258 1.38 29.84 7.68
CA TYR A 258 0.89 30.13 9.02
C TYR A 258 -0.59 29.73 9.17
N GLY A 259 -1.01 29.53 10.38
CA GLY A 259 -2.39 29.14 10.65
C GLY A 259 -2.59 28.59 12.05
N ILE A 260 -3.72 27.94 12.22
CA ILE A 260 -4.13 27.33 13.47
C ILE A 260 -4.40 25.83 13.28
N ARG A 261 -4.28 25.08 14.38
CA ARG A 261 -4.64 23.66 14.43
C ARG A 261 -5.64 23.43 15.57
N LEU A 262 -6.66 22.61 15.27
CA LEU A 262 -7.63 22.10 16.23
C LEU A 262 -7.52 20.58 16.28
N ASP A 263 -7.47 19.99 17.48
CA ASP A 263 -7.33 18.55 17.72
C ASP A 263 -8.57 17.95 18.42
N SER A 264 -9.50 18.81 18.90
CA SER A 264 -10.62 18.40 19.72
C SER A 264 -11.87 19.28 19.56
N GLY A 265 -12.98 18.84 20.15
CA GLY A 265 -14.25 19.56 20.16
C GLY A 265 -15.08 19.35 18.88
N ASP A 266 -16.12 20.18 18.71
CA ASP A 266 -16.92 20.21 17.48
C ASP A 266 -16.15 20.94 16.38
N LEU A 267 -15.37 20.16 15.60
CA LEU A 267 -14.50 20.71 14.54
C LEU A 267 -15.30 21.53 13.50
N ALA A 268 -16.51 21.13 13.15
CA ALA A 268 -17.32 21.87 12.17
C ALA A 268 -17.70 23.25 12.69
N TYR A 269 -18.17 23.32 13.93
CA TYR A 269 -18.54 24.58 14.57
C TYR A 269 -17.31 25.46 14.83
N LEU A 270 -16.29 24.91 15.49
CA LEU A 270 -15.12 25.65 15.91
C LEU A 270 -14.33 26.23 14.73
N THR A 271 -14.13 25.45 13.67
CA THR A 271 -13.38 25.93 12.49
C THR A 271 -14.12 27.03 11.73
N LYS A 272 -15.47 26.99 11.65
CA LYS A 272 -16.26 28.07 11.07
C LYS A 272 -16.11 29.36 11.87
N LYS A 273 -16.19 29.27 13.20
CA LYS A 273 -16.00 30.45 14.07
C LYS A 273 -14.58 30.98 13.98
N ALA A 274 -13.58 30.10 14.04
CA ALA A 274 -12.17 30.49 13.89
C ALA A 274 -11.89 31.16 12.55
N ARG A 275 -12.48 30.68 11.44
CA ARG A 275 -12.34 31.31 10.12
C ARG A 275 -12.92 32.70 10.08
N MET A 276 -14.10 32.92 10.70
CA MET A 276 -14.70 34.27 10.80
C MET A 276 -13.75 35.21 11.55
N MET A 277 -13.23 34.78 12.72
CA MET A 277 -12.30 35.58 13.52
C MET A 277 -11.01 35.91 12.77
N LEU A 278 -10.44 34.96 12.08
CA LEU A 278 -9.22 35.13 11.25
C LEU A 278 -9.48 36.10 10.08
N ASN A 279 -10.63 35.99 9.41
CA ASN A 279 -11.01 36.90 8.32
C ASN A 279 -11.20 38.32 8.81
N ASP A 280 -11.92 38.52 9.95
CA ASP A 280 -12.20 39.83 10.56
C ASP A 280 -10.89 40.54 10.99
N ALA A 281 -9.85 39.74 11.39
CA ALA A 281 -8.51 40.23 11.72
C ALA A 281 -7.59 40.43 10.49
N GLY A 282 -8.06 40.11 9.28
CA GLY A 282 -7.32 40.31 8.03
C GLY A 282 -6.34 39.18 7.68
N PHE A 283 -6.64 37.92 8.11
CA PHE A 283 -5.87 36.69 7.82
C PHE A 283 -6.74 35.65 7.10
N PRO A 284 -7.32 35.95 5.92
CA PRO A 284 -8.22 35.04 5.22
C PRO A 284 -7.50 33.81 4.65
N ASP A 285 -6.19 33.91 4.43
CA ASP A 285 -5.29 32.89 3.90
C ASP A 285 -4.66 31.98 4.97
N ALA A 286 -4.85 32.29 6.26
CA ALA A 286 -4.37 31.44 7.35
C ALA A 286 -4.91 29.99 7.21
N VAL A 287 -4.02 28.99 7.29
CA VAL A 287 -4.39 27.58 7.27
C VAL A 287 -5.24 27.25 8.50
N ILE A 288 -6.29 26.44 8.33
CA ILE A 288 -6.98 25.78 9.43
C ILE A 288 -6.71 24.28 9.29
N ALA A 289 -5.84 23.77 10.15
CA ALA A 289 -5.54 22.35 10.23
C ALA A 289 -6.44 21.66 11.27
N ALA A 290 -6.94 20.48 10.95
CA ALA A 290 -7.66 19.62 11.89
C ALA A 290 -6.93 18.30 12.11
N SER A 291 -7.00 17.76 13.33
CA SER A 291 -6.50 16.45 13.71
C SER A 291 -7.41 15.82 14.77
N GLY A 292 -7.09 14.62 15.25
CA GLY A 292 -7.91 13.90 16.24
C GLY A 292 -8.91 12.93 15.60
N ASP A 293 -8.60 11.63 15.67
CA ASP A 293 -9.43 10.48 15.25
C ASP A 293 -10.10 10.59 13.86
N LEU A 294 -9.48 11.31 12.94
CA LEU A 294 -9.97 11.54 11.58
C LEU A 294 -9.86 10.27 10.73
N ASP A 295 -10.86 10.10 9.86
CA ASP A 295 -10.88 9.12 8.78
C ASP A 295 -11.62 9.69 7.56
N GLU A 296 -11.71 8.91 6.46
CA GLU A 296 -12.39 9.32 5.24
C GLU A 296 -13.87 9.67 5.46
N ASN A 297 -14.55 9.03 6.42
CA ASN A 297 -15.95 9.27 6.69
C ASN A 297 -16.16 10.59 7.45
N LEU A 298 -15.34 10.81 8.49
CA LEU A 298 -15.41 12.05 9.27
C LEU A 298 -14.99 13.26 8.42
N ILE A 299 -13.94 13.13 7.61
CA ILE A 299 -13.51 14.19 6.69
C ILE A 299 -14.63 14.54 5.71
N THR A 300 -15.26 13.54 5.08
CA THR A 300 -16.43 13.75 4.19
C THR A 300 -17.56 14.47 4.92
N SER A 301 -17.88 14.07 6.15
CA SER A 301 -18.91 14.69 6.98
C SER A 301 -18.59 16.15 7.30
N LEU A 302 -17.37 16.46 7.75
CA LEU A 302 -16.93 17.82 8.07
C LEU A 302 -16.98 18.73 6.83
N LYS A 303 -16.55 18.24 5.67
CA LYS A 303 -16.64 18.98 4.40
C LYS A 303 -18.11 19.24 4.00
N SER A 304 -18.97 18.25 4.12
CA SER A 304 -20.40 18.42 3.81
C SER A 304 -21.10 19.41 4.73
N GLN A 305 -20.63 19.55 5.97
CA GLN A 305 -21.07 20.57 6.91
C GLN A 305 -20.48 21.96 6.61
N GLY A 306 -19.61 22.10 5.62
CA GLY A 306 -18.96 23.36 5.26
C GLY A 306 -17.85 23.79 6.25
N ALA A 307 -17.16 22.87 6.90
CA ALA A 307 -15.98 23.16 7.72
C ALA A 307 -14.84 23.68 6.83
N PRO A 308 -14.29 24.87 7.08
CA PRO A 308 -13.24 25.48 6.24
C PRO A 308 -11.85 24.97 6.60
N ILE A 309 -11.71 23.66 6.67
CA ILE A 309 -10.45 22.98 6.99
C ILE A 309 -9.66 22.80 5.70
N THR A 310 -8.39 23.18 5.71
CA THR A 310 -7.50 23.17 4.54
C THR A 310 -6.36 22.18 4.68
N SER A 311 -6.19 21.56 5.87
CA SER A 311 -5.16 20.57 6.13
C SER A 311 -5.62 19.56 7.18
N TRP A 312 -5.28 18.29 7.01
CA TRP A 312 -5.74 17.17 7.84
C TRP A 312 -4.56 16.39 8.39
N GLY A 313 -4.45 16.31 9.72
CA GLY A 313 -3.48 15.46 10.41
C GLY A 313 -4.14 14.15 10.82
N VAL A 314 -3.90 13.07 10.07
CA VAL A 314 -4.57 11.78 10.28
C VAL A 314 -3.61 10.78 10.93
N GLY A 315 -3.98 10.27 12.09
CA GLY A 315 -3.12 9.40 12.90
C GLY A 315 -3.63 7.97 12.98
N THR A 316 -4.32 7.66 14.08
CA THR A 316 -4.72 6.31 14.49
C THR A 316 -5.42 5.53 13.38
N LYS A 317 -6.48 6.09 12.82
CA LYS A 317 -7.32 5.42 11.83
C LYS A 317 -6.57 5.05 10.53
N LEU A 318 -5.58 5.86 10.14
CA LEU A 318 -4.73 5.61 8.99
C LEU A 318 -3.71 4.51 9.28
N ILE A 319 -2.83 4.73 10.28
CA ILE A 319 -1.66 3.87 10.49
C ILE A 319 -2.02 2.47 11.02
N THR A 320 -3.17 2.31 11.65
CA THR A 320 -3.70 1.02 12.10
C THR A 320 -4.63 0.36 11.10
N SER A 321 -4.88 1.01 9.95
CA SER A 321 -5.87 0.54 8.97
C SER A 321 -7.20 0.22 9.64
N ALA A 322 -7.73 1.16 10.43
CA ALA A 322 -8.96 0.94 11.16
C ALA A 322 -10.09 0.47 10.22
N ASP A 323 -10.94 -0.41 10.72
CA ASP A 323 -12.05 -1.06 10.03
C ASP A 323 -11.66 -2.17 9.04
N CYS A 324 -10.36 -2.36 8.74
CA CYS A 324 -9.87 -3.48 7.93
C CYS A 324 -8.48 -3.92 8.43
N PRO A 325 -8.39 -4.86 9.38
CA PRO A 325 -7.12 -5.22 10.03
C PRO A 325 -6.19 -6.06 9.16
N ALA A 326 -6.67 -6.60 8.04
CA ALA A 326 -5.89 -7.47 7.17
C ALA A 326 -6.21 -7.26 5.69
N PHE A 327 -5.18 -7.24 4.86
CA PHE A 327 -5.32 -7.17 3.39
C PHE A 327 -5.84 -8.48 2.79
N GLY A 328 -5.48 -9.61 3.42
CA GLY A 328 -5.95 -10.92 3.01
C GLY A 328 -5.22 -11.47 1.78
N GLY A 329 -3.99 -11.04 1.53
CA GLY A 329 -3.10 -11.61 0.52
C GLY A 329 -2.79 -13.08 0.81
N VAL A 330 -2.61 -13.84 -0.25
CA VAL A 330 -2.29 -15.27 -0.22
C VAL A 330 -1.20 -15.60 -1.23
N TYR A 331 -0.43 -16.65 -0.94
CA TYR A 331 0.64 -17.17 -1.79
C TYR A 331 0.28 -18.59 -2.20
N LYS A 332 0.14 -18.87 -3.50
CA LYS A 332 -0.41 -20.16 -3.94
C LYS A 332 0.31 -20.73 -5.13
N LEU A 333 0.63 -22.03 -5.03
CA LEU A 333 1.23 -22.83 -6.10
C LEU A 333 0.32 -22.85 -7.34
N ALA A 334 0.86 -22.41 -8.46
CA ALA A 334 0.14 -22.29 -9.74
C ALA A 334 0.65 -23.29 -10.80
N ALA A 335 1.92 -23.65 -10.76
CA ALA A 335 2.51 -24.64 -11.67
C ALA A 335 3.77 -25.27 -11.08
N SER A 336 4.17 -26.43 -11.59
CA SER A 336 5.38 -27.14 -11.20
C SER A 336 6.02 -27.79 -12.43
N LYS A 337 7.36 -27.71 -12.50
CA LYS A 337 8.17 -28.35 -13.54
C LYS A 337 9.21 -29.24 -12.88
N PRO A 338 9.03 -30.60 -12.90
CA PRO A 338 10.02 -31.54 -12.43
C PRO A 338 11.36 -31.37 -13.14
N LYS A 339 12.44 -31.79 -12.48
CA LYS A 339 13.77 -31.74 -13.07
C LYS A 339 13.82 -32.57 -14.36
N GLY A 340 14.27 -31.94 -15.45
CA GLY A 340 14.33 -32.56 -16.78
C GLY A 340 13.05 -32.51 -17.60
N ALA A 341 11.97 -31.92 -17.09
CA ALA A 341 10.78 -31.59 -17.90
C ALA A 341 10.99 -30.29 -18.67
N ASP A 342 10.45 -30.20 -19.88
CA ASP A 342 10.53 -28.99 -20.70
C ASP A 342 9.45 -27.96 -20.33
N GLU A 343 8.28 -28.42 -19.88
CA GLU A 343 7.10 -27.59 -19.65
C GLU A 343 6.63 -27.65 -18.21
N PHE A 344 5.94 -26.57 -17.78
CA PHE A 344 5.26 -26.52 -16.51
C PHE A 344 3.92 -27.27 -16.56
N THR A 345 3.69 -28.11 -15.56
CA THR A 345 2.38 -28.70 -15.30
C THR A 345 1.60 -27.75 -14.40
N ALA A 346 0.44 -27.30 -14.85
CA ALA A 346 -0.44 -26.42 -14.10
C ALA A 346 -0.96 -27.12 -12.84
N LYS A 347 -1.04 -26.34 -11.73
CA LYS A 347 -1.54 -26.78 -10.43
C LYS A 347 -2.72 -25.90 -10.00
N ILE A 348 -3.74 -26.53 -9.41
CA ILE A 348 -4.92 -25.86 -8.92
C ILE A 348 -5.25 -26.30 -7.50
N LYS A 349 -5.54 -25.33 -6.63
CA LYS A 349 -6.14 -25.64 -5.33
C LYS A 349 -7.66 -25.59 -5.48
N ILE A 350 -8.30 -26.72 -5.20
CA ILE A 350 -9.76 -26.87 -5.13
C ILE A 350 -10.22 -26.60 -3.71
N SER A 351 -11.39 -26.01 -3.56
CA SER A 351 -12.02 -25.72 -2.27
C SER A 351 -13.53 -25.79 -2.42
N GLU A 352 -14.21 -26.19 -1.37
CA GLU A 352 -15.68 -26.11 -1.27
C GLU A 352 -16.20 -24.68 -1.40
N ASN A 353 -15.37 -23.69 -1.03
CA ASN A 353 -15.68 -22.28 -1.28
C ASN A 353 -15.09 -21.86 -2.65
N PRO A 354 -15.96 -21.59 -3.66
CA PRO A 354 -15.52 -21.20 -5.01
C PRO A 354 -14.58 -19.99 -5.04
N ALA A 355 -14.75 -19.05 -4.11
CA ALA A 355 -13.88 -17.87 -3.99
C ALA A 355 -12.42 -18.22 -3.60
N LYS A 356 -12.17 -19.43 -3.10
CA LYS A 356 -10.84 -19.93 -2.72
C LYS A 356 -10.19 -20.79 -3.81
N ILE A 357 -10.86 -21.05 -4.93
CA ILE A 357 -10.29 -21.75 -6.08
C ILE A 357 -9.31 -20.84 -6.79
N THR A 358 -8.10 -21.36 -7.06
CA THR A 358 -7.01 -20.58 -7.67
C THR A 358 -7.06 -20.60 -9.20
N ASN A 359 -6.36 -19.66 -9.84
CA ASN A 359 -6.12 -19.70 -11.28
C ASN A 359 -4.80 -20.44 -11.53
N PRO A 360 -4.78 -21.52 -12.32
CA PRO A 360 -3.60 -22.37 -12.57
C PRO A 360 -2.68 -21.79 -13.64
N GLY A 361 -1.46 -22.34 -13.73
CA GLY A 361 -0.55 -22.10 -14.85
C GLY A 361 0.39 -20.90 -14.66
N ASN A 362 1.26 -20.69 -15.64
CA ASN A 362 2.18 -19.54 -15.70
C ASN A 362 1.40 -18.37 -16.34
N LYS A 363 1.12 -17.35 -15.56
CA LYS A 363 0.23 -16.25 -15.95
C LYS A 363 0.94 -14.92 -16.07
N THR A 364 0.37 -14.05 -16.90
CA THR A 364 0.61 -12.60 -16.90
C THR A 364 -0.72 -11.85 -16.88
N ILE A 365 -0.67 -10.52 -16.79
CA ILE A 365 -1.85 -9.66 -16.73
C ILE A 365 -1.67 -8.52 -17.71
N TYR A 366 -2.70 -8.26 -18.50
CA TYR A 366 -2.81 -7.05 -19.30
C TYR A 366 -3.92 -6.16 -18.77
N ARG A 367 -3.58 -4.91 -18.42
CA ARG A 367 -4.57 -3.86 -18.17
C ARG A 367 -4.99 -3.22 -19.48
N ILE A 368 -6.28 -3.07 -19.65
CA ILE A 368 -6.92 -2.56 -20.86
C ILE A 368 -7.37 -1.14 -20.61
N TYR A 369 -6.91 -0.20 -21.43
CA TYR A 369 -7.32 1.20 -21.36
C TYR A 369 -8.08 1.60 -22.62
N GLY A 370 -9.10 2.44 -22.48
CA GLY A 370 -9.71 3.10 -23.63
C GLY A 370 -8.74 4.12 -24.24
N LYS A 371 -8.56 4.07 -25.55
CA LYS A 371 -7.60 4.91 -26.26
C LYS A 371 -8.01 6.39 -26.29
N GLU A 372 -9.29 6.66 -26.27
CA GLU A 372 -9.84 8.02 -26.33
C GLU A 372 -9.73 8.76 -24.99
N ASP A 373 -10.00 8.08 -23.87
CA ASP A 373 -10.16 8.68 -22.53
C ASP A 373 -9.12 8.22 -21.53
N GLY A 374 -8.28 7.25 -21.87
CA GLY A 374 -7.26 6.68 -20.98
C GLY A 374 -7.82 5.94 -19.76
N LYS A 375 -9.15 5.67 -19.73
CA LYS A 375 -9.80 5.02 -18.59
C LYS A 375 -9.67 3.50 -18.68
N ILE A 376 -9.53 2.86 -17.51
CA ILE A 376 -9.49 1.40 -17.38
C ILE A 376 -10.82 0.80 -17.88
N ARG A 377 -10.72 -0.24 -18.73
CA ARG A 377 -11.85 -1.06 -19.19
C ARG A 377 -11.95 -2.36 -18.41
N GLY A 378 -10.84 -2.87 -17.91
CA GLY A 378 -10.72 -4.10 -17.16
C GLY A 378 -9.30 -4.63 -17.23
N ASP A 379 -9.06 -5.73 -16.51
CA ASP A 379 -7.79 -6.45 -16.53
C ASP A 379 -8.03 -7.88 -17.05
N LEU A 380 -7.11 -8.36 -17.88
CA LEU A 380 -7.14 -9.69 -18.48
C LEU A 380 -5.98 -10.53 -17.94
N ILE A 381 -6.30 -11.56 -17.16
CA ILE A 381 -5.33 -12.57 -16.74
C ILE A 381 -5.25 -13.63 -17.84
N CYS A 382 -4.04 -13.87 -18.36
CA CYS A 382 -3.79 -14.84 -19.43
C CYS A 382 -2.57 -15.71 -19.13
N LEU A 383 -2.39 -16.77 -19.90
CA LEU A 383 -1.19 -17.60 -19.85
C LEU A 383 -0.03 -16.87 -20.53
N VAL A 384 1.17 -17.00 -19.99
CA VAL A 384 2.39 -16.50 -20.64
C VAL A 384 2.53 -17.19 -22.01
N GLY A 385 2.76 -16.38 -23.05
CA GLY A 385 2.84 -16.84 -24.44
C GLY A 385 1.54 -16.62 -25.24
N GLU A 386 0.45 -16.15 -24.61
CA GLU A 386 -0.68 -15.63 -25.36
C GLU A 386 -0.32 -14.23 -25.92
N GLU A 387 -0.55 -14.04 -27.21
CA GLU A 387 -0.27 -12.77 -27.90
C GLU A 387 -1.57 -12.02 -28.19
N TYR A 388 -1.58 -10.73 -27.92
CA TYR A 388 -2.70 -9.83 -28.16
C TYR A 388 -2.25 -8.66 -29.04
N ASN A 389 -3.05 -8.36 -30.09
CA ASN A 389 -2.81 -7.25 -30.98
C ASN A 389 -3.92 -6.20 -30.77
N GLU A 390 -3.55 -4.97 -30.43
CA GLU A 390 -4.49 -3.87 -30.22
C GLU A 390 -5.32 -3.50 -31.47
N ALA A 391 -4.91 -3.96 -32.65
CA ALA A 391 -5.66 -3.76 -33.89
C ALA A 391 -6.84 -4.74 -34.06
N ASP A 392 -6.88 -5.82 -33.27
CA ASP A 392 -7.91 -6.85 -33.34
C ASP A 392 -9.03 -6.60 -32.31
N ASP A 393 -10.20 -7.16 -32.54
CA ASP A 393 -11.28 -7.12 -31.54
C ASP A 393 -10.93 -7.99 -30.33
N LEU A 394 -11.05 -7.42 -29.12
CA LEU A 394 -10.80 -8.11 -27.86
C LEU A 394 -12.11 -8.35 -27.10
N THR A 395 -12.47 -9.63 -26.93
CA THR A 395 -13.62 -10.00 -26.08
C THR A 395 -13.16 -10.45 -24.70
N ILE A 396 -13.63 -9.75 -23.68
CA ILE A 396 -13.47 -10.07 -22.26
C ILE A 396 -14.80 -10.56 -21.69
N PHE A 397 -14.77 -11.41 -20.66
CA PHE A 397 -15.96 -11.98 -20.06
C PHE A 397 -15.74 -12.33 -18.57
N ASP A 398 -16.77 -12.13 -17.75
CA ASP A 398 -16.77 -12.55 -16.35
C ASP A 398 -16.64 -14.09 -16.25
N PRO A 399 -15.56 -14.63 -15.67
CA PRO A 399 -15.36 -16.08 -15.59
C PRO A 399 -16.39 -16.80 -14.69
N GLN A 400 -17.16 -16.08 -13.88
CA GLN A 400 -18.24 -16.63 -13.04
C GLN A 400 -19.62 -16.51 -13.73
N ALA A 401 -19.74 -15.62 -14.73
CA ALA A 401 -20.98 -15.31 -15.41
C ALA A 401 -20.71 -15.06 -16.90
N THR A 402 -20.34 -16.12 -17.62
CA THR A 402 -19.79 -16.06 -19.01
C THR A 402 -20.71 -15.40 -20.05
N TRP A 403 -21.99 -15.20 -19.73
CA TRP A 403 -22.90 -14.38 -20.55
C TRP A 403 -22.64 -12.87 -20.42
N LYS A 404 -22.00 -12.42 -19.32
CA LYS A 404 -21.53 -11.05 -19.18
C LYS A 404 -20.21 -10.93 -19.93
N LYS A 405 -20.26 -10.42 -21.11
CA LYS A 405 -19.11 -10.21 -21.99
C LYS A 405 -19.17 -8.84 -22.65
N SER A 406 -18.01 -8.30 -22.93
CA SER A 406 -17.82 -7.06 -23.69
C SER A 406 -16.79 -7.29 -24.77
N THR A 407 -17.05 -6.75 -25.97
CA THR A 407 -16.09 -6.77 -27.06
C THR A 407 -15.64 -5.34 -27.34
N LEU A 408 -14.34 -5.12 -27.19
CA LEU A 408 -13.67 -3.88 -27.54
C LEU A 408 -13.22 -3.97 -28.99
N ALA A 409 -13.61 -3.01 -29.80
CA ALA A 409 -13.24 -3.00 -31.22
C ALA A 409 -11.73 -2.71 -31.36
N GLY A 410 -11.10 -3.35 -32.32
CA GLY A 410 -9.69 -3.14 -32.66
C GLY A 410 -9.37 -1.66 -32.89
N GLY A 411 -8.24 -1.21 -32.35
CA GLY A 411 -7.78 0.18 -32.43
C GLY A 411 -8.43 1.15 -31.44
N THR A 412 -9.44 0.74 -30.62
CA THR A 412 -10.11 1.59 -29.64
C THR A 412 -9.56 1.45 -28.21
N TYR A 413 -8.64 0.53 -27.99
CA TYR A 413 -8.02 0.27 -26.72
C TYR A 413 -6.50 0.14 -26.80
N THR A 414 -5.82 0.20 -25.68
CA THR A 414 -4.40 -0.12 -25.52
C THR A 414 -4.21 -1.12 -24.37
N LEU A 415 -3.11 -1.88 -24.45
CA LEU A 415 -2.75 -2.91 -23.46
C LEU A 415 -1.45 -2.53 -22.76
N ARG A 416 -1.42 -2.75 -21.44
CA ARG A 416 -0.19 -2.65 -20.64
C ARG A 416 -0.01 -3.93 -19.83
N GLU A 417 1.11 -4.63 -20.05
CA GLU A 417 1.49 -5.75 -19.21
C GLU A 417 1.88 -5.22 -17.82
N LEU A 418 1.31 -5.81 -16.76
CA LEU A 418 1.49 -5.31 -15.39
C LEU A 418 2.66 -5.96 -14.66
N LEU A 419 2.96 -7.25 -14.94
CA LEU A 419 4.03 -7.97 -14.27
C LEU A 419 5.38 -7.66 -14.94
N VAL A 420 6.21 -6.85 -14.27
CA VAL A 420 7.56 -6.56 -14.74
C VAL A 420 8.60 -7.45 -14.05
N PRO A 421 9.75 -7.76 -14.72
CA PRO A 421 10.81 -8.54 -14.11
C PRO A 421 11.50 -7.77 -12.97
N ILE A 422 11.54 -8.37 -11.78
CA ILE A 422 12.23 -7.83 -10.59
C ILE A 422 13.55 -8.55 -10.39
N PHE A 423 13.50 -9.88 -10.25
CA PHE A 423 14.66 -10.75 -10.23
C PHE A 423 14.61 -11.73 -11.40
N ILE A 424 15.73 -11.96 -12.04
CA ILE A 424 15.90 -12.99 -13.06
C ILE A 424 17.09 -13.86 -12.65
N LYS A 425 16.83 -15.13 -12.37
CA LYS A 425 17.84 -16.11 -11.94
C LYS A 425 18.74 -15.59 -10.80
N GLY A 426 18.09 -15.05 -9.75
CA GLY A 426 18.75 -14.53 -8.56
C GLY A 426 19.33 -13.11 -8.69
N GLN A 427 19.37 -12.55 -9.87
CA GLN A 427 19.88 -11.19 -10.09
C GLN A 427 18.75 -10.18 -10.12
N CYS A 428 18.87 -9.07 -9.38
CA CYS A 428 17.93 -7.98 -9.38
C CYS A 428 18.16 -7.06 -10.58
N PHE A 429 17.13 -6.86 -11.39
CA PHE A 429 17.12 -5.97 -12.56
C PHE A 429 16.26 -4.72 -12.38
N TYR A 430 15.44 -4.69 -11.32
CA TYR A 430 14.55 -3.59 -11.06
C TYR A 430 15.18 -2.57 -10.12
N GLU A 431 15.15 -1.32 -10.53
CA GLU A 431 15.52 -0.17 -9.70
C GLU A 431 14.24 0.49 -9.17
N SER A 432 14.07 0.52 -7.85
CA SER A 432 12.90 1.13 -7.23
C SER A 432 12.95 2.64 -7.41
N PRO A 433 11.87 3.27 -7.93
CA PRO A 433 11.77 4.72 -7.97
C PRO A 433 11.73 5.33 -6.57
N SER A 434 11.93 6.66 -6.47
CA SER A 434 11.74 7.35 -5.19
C SER A 434 10.28 7.26 -4.73
N VAL A 435 10.04 7.37 -3.42
CA VAL A 435 8.67 7.33 -2.87
C VAL A 435 7.81 8.46 -3.45
N MET A 436 8.40 9.61 -3.72
CA MET A 436 7.70 10.74 -4.31
C MET A 436 7.33 10.50 -5.78
N ASP A 437 8.19 9.81 -6.55
CA ASP A 437 7.86 9.39 -7.92
C ASP A 437 6.73 8.33 -7.91
N ILE A 438 6.80 7.36 -6.97
CA ILE A 438 5.74 6.37 -6.80
C ILE A 438 4.41 7.04 -6.41
N ARG A 439 4.43 8.03 -5.53
CA ARG A 439 3.26 8.84 -5.17
C ARG A 439 2.65 9.54 -6.38
N SER A 440 3.49 10.16 -7.20
CA SER A 440 3.04 10.82 -8.44
C SER A 440 2.42 9.82 -9.41
N TYR A 441 3.09 8.70 -9.63
CA TYR A 441 2.57 7.61 -10.45
C TYR A 441 1.25 7.05 -9.92
N CYS A 442 1.12 6.86 -8.61
CA CYS A 442 -0.13 6.41 -7.99
C CYS A 442 -1.28 7.39 -8.25
N LYS A 443 -1.01 8.70 -8.19
CA LYS A 443 -2.01 9.71 -8.53
C LYS A 443 -2.46 9.60 -9.98
N ASP A 444 -1.53 9.36 -10.91
CA ASP A 444 -1.84 9.19 -12.32
C ASP A 444 -2.65 7.90 -12.56
N GLU A 445 -2.29 6.79 -11.90
CA GLU A 445 -3.05 5.54 -11.94
C GLU A 445 -4.48 5.72 -11.42
N LEU A 446 -4.67 6.43 -10.30
CA LEU A 446 -6.00 6.75 -9.76
C LEU A 446 -6.84 7.58 -10.74
N ASN A 447 -6.22 8.41 -11.57
CA ASN A 447 -6.92 9.16 -12.61
C ASN A 447 -7.39 8.32 -13.78
N THR A 448 -6.88 7.11 -13.95
CA THR A 448 -7.37 6.16 -14.97
C THR A 448 -8.66 5.44 -14.56
N LEU A 449 -9.02 5.46 -13.26
CA LEU A 449 -10.30 4.93 -12.80
C LEU A 449 -11.47 5.83 -13.19
N TRP A 450 -12.63 5.22 -13.38
CA TRP A 450 -13.89 5.91 -13.41
C TRP A 450 -14.25 6.46 -12.03
N ASP A 451 -14.95 7.58 -11.96
CA ASP A 451 -15.37 8.19 -10.69
C ASP A 451 -16.22 7.22 -9.85
N GLU A 452 -17.02 6.40 -10.51
CA GLU A 452 -17.84 5.36 -9.90
C GLU A 452 -17.01 4.30 -9.17
N SER A 453 -15.81 3.98 -9.65
CA SER A 453 -14.91 3.02 -9.01
C SER A 453 -14.08 3.65 -7.87
N ARG A 454 -13.97 4.98 -7.83
CA ARG A 454 -13.24 5.70 -6.78
C ARG A 454 -14.11 6.05 -5.56
N ARG A 455 -15.43 5.94 -5.66
CA ARG A 455 -16.36 6.29 -4.56
C ARG A 455 -16.00 5.55 -3.28
N LEU A 456 -16.16 6.25 -2.14
CA LEU A 456 -15.94 5.67 -0.82
C LEU A 456 -17.00 4.66 -0.43
N VAL A 457 -18.22 4.85 -0.92
CA VAL A 457 -19.40 4.01 -0.61
C VAL A 457 -19.95 3.43 -1.89
N ASN A 458 -20.17 2.12 -1.90
CA ASN A 458 -20.70 1.36 -3.02
C ASN A 458 -19.99 1.65 -4.36
N PRO A 459 -18.65 1.49 -4.43
CA PRO A 459 -17.91 1.71 -5.67
C PRO A 459 -18.30 0.65 -6.72
N GLN A 460 -18.20 1.05 -8.00
CA GLN A 460 -18.28 0.10 -9.11
C GLN A 460 -17.00 -0.76 -9.14
N GLU A 461 -17.16 -2.06 -9.21
CA GLU A 461 -16.02 -2.99 -9.37
C GLU A 461 -15.42 -2.87 -10.79
N VAL A 462 -14.09 -2.97 -10.86
CA VAL A 462 -13.36 -3.13 -12.12
C VAL A 462 -13.34 -4.61 -12.48
N TYR A 463 -13.59 -4.92 -13.72
CA TYR A 463 -13.61 -6.30 -14.22
C TYR A 463 -12.20 -6.88 -14.27
N VAL A 464 -12.04 -8.08 -13.73
CA VAL A 464 -10.82 -8.90 -13.82
C VAL A 464 -11.22 -10.23 -14.45
N ASP A 465 -10.92 -10.35 -15.73
CA ASP A 465 -11.38 -11.44 -16.56
C ASP A 465 -10.24 -12.44 -16.84
N LEU A 466 -10.60 -13.62 -17.31
CA LEU A 466 -9.64 -14.65 -17.73
C LEU A 466 -9.64 -14.74 -19.26
N SER A 467 -8.46 -14.98 -19.83
CA SER A 467 -8.39 -15.40 -21.21
C SER A 467 -9.12 -16.74 -21.43
N MET A 468 -9.60 -16.98 -22.64
CA MET A 468 -10.29 -18.24 -22.94
C MET A 468 -9.39 -19.48 -22.75
N PRO A 469 -8.09 -19.45 -23.12
CA PRO A 469 -7.17 -20.55 -22.83
C PRO A 469 -7.02 -20.82 -21.32
N LEU A 470 -6.84 -19.78 -20.51
CA LEU A 470 -6.74 -19.91 -19.06
C LEU A 470 -8.05 -20.40 -18.43
N TYR A 471 -9.18 -19.89 -18.89
CA TYR A 471 -10.50 -20.34 -18.45
C TYR A 471 -10.70 -21.84 -18.72
N LYS A 472 -10.39 -22.32 -19.95
CA LYS A 472 -10.48 -23.73 -20.31
C LYS A 472 -9.55 -24.60 -19.46
N LEU A 473 -8.27 -24.22 -19.31
CA LEU A 473 -7.30 -24.94 -18.48
C LEU A 473 -7.82 -25.10 -17.03
N LYS A 474 -8.38 -24.03 -16.48
CA LYS A 474 -8.96 -24.06 -15.12
C LYS A 474 -10.09 -25.07 -15.01
N HIS A 475 -11.01 -25.11 -15.95
CA HIS A 475 -12.17 -26.01 -15.94
C HIS A 475 -11.76 -27.46 -16.19
N GLU A 476 -10.83 -27.73 -17.11
CA GLU A 476 -10.25 -29.06 -17.34
C GLU A 476 -9.64 -29.65 -16.05
N LEU A 477 -8.91 -28.82 -15.30
CA LEU A 477 -8.33 -29.25 -14.01
C LEU A 477 -9.39 -29.48 -12.92
N LEU A 478 -10.45 -28.67 -12.90
CA LEU A 478 -11.58 -28.89 -11.98
C LEU A 478 -12.28 -30.22 -12.28
N ASP A 479 -12.60 -30.47 -13.56
CA ASP A 479 -13.26 -31.69 -14.00
C ASP A 479 -12.43 -32.97 -13.77
N ALA A 480 -11.12 -32.88 -14.01
CA ALA A 480 -10.19 -33.99 -13.77
C ALA A 480 -10.10 -34.39 -12.28
N ASN A 481 -10.26 -33.44 -11.36
CA ASN A 481 -10.19 -33.69 -9.93
C ASN A 481 -11.54 -34.12 -9.32
N HIS A 482 -12.67 -33.83 -9.99
CA HIS A 482 -13.98 -34.37 -9.59
C HIS A 482 -14.15 -35.86 -9.92
N LYS A 483 -13.28 -36.41 -10.77
CA LYS A 483 -13.28 -37.84 -11.14
C LYS A 483 -12.38 -38.72 -10.27
N LYS A 484 -11.63 -38.13 -9.34
CA LYS A 484 -10.83 -38.82 -8.33
C LYS A 484 -11.53 -38.83 -6.97
#